data_34d67f8b139bb63f7b755ba395e25f09
#
_entry.id   34d67f8b139bb63f7b755ba395e25f09
#
_cell.length_a   1.000
_cell.length_b   1.000
_cell.length_c   1.000
_cell.angle_alpha   90.00
_cell.angle_beta   90.00
_cell.angle_gamma   90.00
#
_symmetry.space_group_name_H-M   'P 1'
#
loop_
_entity.id
_entity.type
_entity.pdbx_description
1 polymer ?
#
loop_
_entity_poly.entity_id
_entity_poly.type
_entity_poly.pdbx_seq_one_letter_code
_entity_poly.pdbx_strand_id
1 'polypeptide(L)'
;AWGVMYDDWHGEINHVPIMAAIGVQDEDKDRALALVESGANVLLIDVAHGDHQNVIDMIHWCKTQDDLVMVDIIAGNIATQSAAETLLAYGADGLRVGIGGGSLCTTRIKTGFGVPNVTSLEDIAKVANVPIMADGGLRTSGDISKALAVGTDESPGKILETPKGLYKRYRGSASLETKVTHGQQERNVEGESTTIPYKGGVKFIVNGLLDGVKSALSYAGAE
;
A
#
# COMPACT_ATOMS: atom_id res chain seq x y z
N ALA A 1 7.77 -15.01 -11.70
CA ALA A 1 6.51 -14.69 -11.01
C ALA A 1 6.11 -15.88 -10.14
N TRP A 2 5.88 -15.64 -8.85
CA TRP A 2 5.41 -16.66 -7.92
C TRP A 2 3.93 -16.34 -7.64
N GLY A 3 3.03 -16.93 -8.42
CA GLY A 3 1.62 -16.93 -8.10
C GLY A 3 1.41 -17.84 -6.87
N VAL A 4 0.90 -17.29 -5.79
CA VAL A 4 0.46 -18.08 -4.65
C VAL A 4 -0.98 -18.50 -4.96
N MET A 5 -1.18 -19.81 -5.09
CA MET A 5 -2.51 -20.40 -5.25
C MET A 5 -3.09 -20.67 -3.85
N TYR A 6 -4.29 -20.21 -3.61
CA TYR A 6 -5.06 -20.55 -2.43
C TYR A 6 -6.24 -21.44 -2.83
N ASP A 7 -6.41 -22.56 -2.13
CA ASP A 7 -7.69 -23.28 -2.16
C ASP A 7 -8.71 -22.46 -1.39
N ASP A 8 -9.82 -22.12 -2.02
CA ASP A 8 -10.98 -21.62 -1.29
C ASP A 8 -11.66 -22.72 -0.47
N TRP A 9 -12.66 -22.36 0.32
CA TRP A 9 -13.41 -23.33 1.14
C TRP A 9 -14.14 -24.40 0.33
N HIS A 10 -14.19 -24.28 -0.98
CA HIS A 10 -14.84 -25.19 -1.94
C HIS A 10 -13.85 -25.95 -2.83
N GLY A 11 -12.55 -25.79 -2.61
CA GLY A 11 -11.50 -26.47 -3.38
C GLY A 11 -11.25 -25.88 -4.78
N GLU A 12 -11.75 -24.67 -5.05
CA GLU A 12 -11.44 -23.96 -6.29
C GLU A 12 -10.11 -23.19 -6.14
N ILE A 13 -9.26 -23.31 -7.15
CA ILE A 13 -7.99 -22.56 -7.21
C ILE A 13 -8.29 -21.15 -7.69
N ASN A 14 -8.40 -20.21 -6.76
CA ASN A 14 -8.51 -18.80 -7.09
C ASN A 14 -7.13 -18.18 -7.31
N HIS A 15 -6.94 -17.49 -8.42
CA HIS A 15 -5.76 -16.70 -8.68
C HIS A 15 -5.75 -15.47 -7.75
N VAL A 16 -4.81 -15.45 -6.82
CA VAL A 16 -4.58 -14.26 -5.99
C VAL A 16 -4.03 -13.14 -6.88
N PRO A 17 -4.61 -11.94 -6.85
CA PRO A 17 -4.09 -10.82 -7.60
C PRO A 17 -2.63 -10.51 -7.23
N ILE A 18 -1.78 -10.31 -8.24
CA ILE A 18 -0.39 -9.90 -8.06
C ILE A 18 -0.32 -8.40 -8.26
N MET A 19 -0.08 -7.68 -7.15
CA MET A 19 0.09 -6.24 -7.17
C MET A 19 1.57 -5.87 -7.22
N ALA A 20 1.90 -4.89 -8.08
CA ALA A 20 3.25 -4.37 -8.19
C ALA A 20 3.26 -2.84 -8.16
N ALA A 21 4.21 -2.25 -7.42
CA ALA A 21 4.33 -0.81 -7.28
C ALA A 21 5.11 -0.16 -8.44
N ILE A 22 4.61 0.98 -8.89
CA ILE A 22 5.25 1.89 -9.84
C ILE A 22 5.28 3.31 -9.27
N GLY A 23 6.18 4.16 -9.79
CA GLY A 23 6.19 5.59 -9.55
C GLY A 23 5.40 6.37 -10.60
N VAL A 24 5.84 7.62 -10.86
CA VAL A 24 5.17 8.55 -11.79
C VAL A 24 6.13 9.19 -12.80
N GLN A 25 7.32 8.61 -12.97
CA GLN A 25 8.29 9.08 -13.94
C GLN A 25 8.11 8.34 -15.28
N ASP A 26 8.76 8.81 -16.35
CA ASP A 26 8.63 8.16 -17.66
C ASP A 26 9.17 6.72 -17.67
N GLU A 27 10.25 6.44 -16.95
CA GLU A 27 10.78 5.09 -16.77
C GLU A 27 9.85 4.14 -16.00
N ASP A 28 8.90 4.68 -15.24
CA ASP A 28 7.87 3.87 -14.57
C ASP A 28 6.82 3.33 -15.54
N LYS A 29 6.68 3.94 -16.71
CA LYS A 29 5.81 3.44 -17.79
C LYS A 29 6.35 2.13 -18.37
N ASP A 30 7.65 2.10 -18.70
CA ASP A 30 8.30 0.86 -19.17
C ASP A 30 8.28 -0.22 -18.09
N ARG A 31 8.47 0.19 -16.82
CA ARG A 31 8.34 -0.70 -15.68
C ARG A 31 6.93 -1.27 -15.54
N ALA A 32 5.89 -0.48 -15.74
CA ALA A 32 4.50 -0.93 -15.65
C ALA A 32 4.23 -2.04 -16.68
N LEU A 33 4.60 -1.84 -17.94
CA LEU A 33 4.45 -2.83 -19.00
C LEU A 33 5.21 -4.13 -18.68
N ALA A 34 6.47 -4.03 -18.27
CA ALA A 34 7.29 -5.19 -17.91
C ALA A 34 6.72 -5.98 -16.70
N LEU A 35 6.13 -5.29 -15.73
CA LEU A 35 5.48 -5.93 -14.57
C LEU A 35 4.22 -6.71 -14.99
N VAL A 36 3.41 -6.14 -15.87
CA VAL A 36 2.19 -6.80 -16.38
C VAL A 36 2.57 -7.98 -17.28
N GLU A 37 3.55 -7.85 -18.16
CA GLU A 37 4.10 -8.97 -18.94
C GLU A 37 4.61 -10.09 -18.02
N SER A 38 5.14 -9.74 -16.85
CA SER A 38 5.62 -10.69 -15.83
C SER A 38 4.49 -11.30 -14.98
N GLY A 39 3.23 -10.91 -15.21
CA GLY A 39 2.04 -11.49 -14.59
C GLY A 39 1.41 -10.64 -13.47
N ALA A 40 1.78 -9.37 -13.31
CA ALA A 40 1.05 -8.46 -12.45
C ALA A 40 -0.30 -8.12 -13.09
N ASN A 41 -1.36 -8.13 -12.29
CA ASN A 41 -2.71 -7.76 -12.71
C ASN A 41 -3.30 -6.57 -11.93
N VAL A 42 -2.52 -6.04 -10.99
CA VAL A 42 -2.79 -4.78 -10.31
C VAL A 42 -1.51 -3.94 -10.29
N LEU A 43 -1.59 -2.69 -10.71
CA LEU A 43 -0.52 -1.71 -10.57
C LEU A 43 -0.86 -0.72 -9.46
N LEU A 44 0.08 -0.52 -8.54
CA LEU A 44 -0.03 0.45 -7.46
C LEU A 44 0.86 1.67 -7.77
N ILE A 45 0.26 2.81 -8.06
CA ILE A 45 0.97 4.09 -8.13
C ILE A 45 1.27 4.53 -6.69
N ASP A 46 2.52 4.34 -6.25
CA ASP A 46 2.96 4.52 -4.86
C ASP A 46 3.86 5.75 -4.73
N VAL A 47 3.28 6.87 -4.32
CA VAL A 47 3.99 8.11 -4.04
C VAL A 47 3.62 8.69 -2.67
N ALA A 48 4.51 9.50 -2.10
CA ALA A 48 4.29 10.11 -0.78
C ALA A 48 3.09 11.06 -0.74
N HIS A 49 2.69 11.65 -1.88
CA HIS A 49 1.57 12.57 -2.03
C HIS A 49 0.86 12.30 -3.36
N GLY A 50 -0.27 11.56 -3.27
CA GLY A 50 -1.03 11.11 -4.44
C GLY A 50 -1.91 12.17 -5.09
N ASP A 51 -2.27 13.24 -4.37
CA ASP A 51 -3.02 14.38 -4.92
C ASP A 51 -2.06 15.31 -5.69
N HIS A 52 -1.55 14.83 -6.81
CA HIS A 52 -0.56 15.52 -7.63
C HIS A 52 -0.76 15.21 -9.12
N GLN A 53 -0.51 16.20 -9.99
CA GLN A 53 -0.74 16.09 -11.44
C GLN A 53 -0.05 14.87 -12.05
N ASN A 54 1.19 14.56 -11.66
CA ASN A 54 1.92 13.41 -12.21
C ASN A 54 1.23 12.07 -11.91
N VAL A 55 0.49 11.96 -10.79
CA VAL A 55 -0.29 10.76 -10.46
C VAL A 55 -1.50 10.67 -11.39
N ILE A 56 -2.19 11.77 -11.59
CA ILE A 56 -3.32 11.88 -12.52
C ILE A 56 -2.88 11.50 -13.93
N ASP A 57 -1.76 12.05 -14.39
CA ASP A 57 -1.19 11.77 -15.71
C ASP A 57 -0.80 10.30 -15.86
N MET A 58 -0.26 9.69 -14.80
CA MET A 58 0.09 8.27 -14.80
C MET A 58 -1.15 7.38 -14.82
N ILE A 59 -2.21 7.68 -14.04
CA ILE A 59 -3.49 6.96 -14.11
C ILE A 59 -4.05 7.03 -15.53
N HIS A 60 -4.14 8.25 -16.07
CA HIS A 60 -4.64 8.45 -17.43
C HIS A 60 -3.83 7.67 -18.46
N TRP A 61 -2.49 7.73 -18.37
CA TRP A 61 -1.63 6.95 -19.23
C TRP A 61 -1.93 5.45 -19.11
N CYS A 62 -1.97 4.88 -17.90
CA CYS A 62 -2.29 3.45 -17.69
C CYS A 62 -3.63 3.08 -18.33
N LYS A 63 -4.65 3.91 -18.16
CA LYS A 63 -6.01 3.64 -18.67
C LYS A 63 -6.15 3.80 -20.18
N THR A 64 -5.16 4.37 -20.86
CA THR A 64 -5.13 4.54 -22.33
C THR A 64 -4.24 3.54 -23.05
N GLN A 65 -3.54 2.63 -22.34
CA GLN A 65 -2.73 1.60 -22.96
C GLN A 65 -3.53 0.32 -23.19
N ASP A 66 -3.51 -0.20 -24.41
CA ASP A 66 -4.18 -1.46 -24.76
C ASP A 66 -3.67 -2.64 -23.93
N ASP A 67 -2.36 -2.68 -23.64
CA ASP A 67 -1.72 -3.73 -22.84
C ASP A 67 -2.11 -3.68 -21.35
N LEU A 68 -2.70 -2.60 -20.88
CA LEU A 68 -3.10 -2.41 -19.48
C LEU A 68 -4.63 -2.39 -19.28
N VAL A 69 -5.43 -2.65 -20.31
CA VAL A 69 -6.91 -2.58 -20.27
C VAL A 69 -7.53 -3.50 -19.21
N MET A 70 -6.90 -4.62 -18.90
CA MET A 70 -7.36 -5.60 -17.90
C MET A 70 -6.62 -5.50 -16.56
N VAL A 71 -5.89 -4.39 -16.34
CA VAL A 71 -5.09 -4.17 -15.15
C VAL A 71 -5.77 -3.15 -14.26
N ASP A 72 -6.00 -3.51 -12.99
CA ASP A 72 -6.51 -2.58 -11.99
C ASP A 72 -5.43 -1.59 -11.57
N ILE A 73 -5.79 -0.32 -11.46
CA ILE A 73 -4.89 0.77 -11.06
C ILE A 73 -5.29 1.28 -9.68
N ILE A 74 -4.48 0.98 -8.69
CA ILE A 74 -4.61 1.57 -7.34
C ILE A 74 -3.68 2.77 -7.26
N ALA A 75 -4.15 3.88 -6.72
CA ALA A 75 -3.36 5.10 -6.62
C ALA A 75 -3.34 5.68 -5.19
N GLY A 76 -2.23 6.25 -4.80
CA GLY A 76 -2.01 6.92 -3.51
C GLY A 76 -0.56 7.38 -3.30
N ASN A 77 -0.24 7.84 -2.12
CA ASN A 77 -1.09 7.92 -0.94
C ASN A 77 -1.87 9.24 -0.89
N ILE A 78 -3.11 9.13 -0.44
CA ILE A 78 -3.98 10.27 -0.21
C ILE A 78 -4.49 10.28 1.24
N ALA A 79 -5.08 11.39 1.68
CA ALA A 79 -5.60 11.53 3.04
C ALA A 79 -6.91 12.33 3.12
N THR A 80 -7.46 12.80 2.01
CA THR A 80 -8.65 13.66 1.96
C THR A 80 -9.68 13.14 0.97
N GLN A 81 -10.95 13.45 1.23
CA GLN A 81 -12.06 13.14 0.36
C GLN A 81 -11.86 13.75 -1.05
N SER A 82 -11.44 15.02 -1.14
CA SER A 82 -11.25 15.70 -2.43
C SER A 82 -10.18 15.02 -3.30
N ALA A 83 -9.09 14.54 -2.70
CA ALA A 83 -8.07 13.76 -3.41
C ALA A 83 -8.64 12.44 -3.93
N ALA A 84 -9.47 11.76 -3.12
CA ALA A 84 -10.15 10.54 -3.55
C ALA A 84 -11.06 10.79 -4.75
N GLU A 85 -11.92 11.80 -4.67
CA GLU A 85 -12.82 12.21 -5.76
C GLU A 85 -12.03 12.51 -7.05
N THR A 86 -10.89 13.18 -6.93
CA THR A 86 -10.01 13.46 -8.08
C THR A 86 -9.47 12.17 -8.70
N LEU A 87 -8.84 11.29 -7.92
CA LEU A 87 -8.25 10.06 -8.47
C LEU A 87 -9.31 9.13 -9.07
N LEU A 88 -10.49 9.03 -8.45
CA LEU A 88 -11.62 8.27 -8.98
C LEU A 88 -12.15 8.83 -10.29
N ALA A 89 -12.24 10.15 -10.43
CA ALA A 89 -12.67 10.80 -11.66
C ALA A 89 -11.72 10.52 -12.84
N TYR A 90 -10.44 10.25 -12.56
CA TYR A 90 -9.45 9.87 -13.57
C TYR A 90 -9.30 8.37 -13.77
N GLY A 91 -10.11 7.55 -13.08
CA GLY A 91 -10.25 6.12 -13.34
C GLY A 91 -9.39 5.21 -12.45
N ALA A 92 -9.01 5.65 -11.25
CA ALA A 92 -8.43 4.74 -10.27
C ALA A 92 -9.45 3.67 -9.87
N ASP A 93 -9.04 2.39 -9.89
CA ASP A 93 -9.85 1.24 -9.48
C ASP A 93 -9.72 0.92 -8.00
N GLY A 94 -8.81 1.60 -7.31
CA GLY A 94 -8.63 1.52 -5.86
C GLY A 94 -7.81 2.69 -5.33
N LEU A 95 -7.91 2.93 -4.03
CA LEU A 95 -7.28 4.06 -3.35
C LEU A 95 -6.36 3.58 -2.23
N ARG A 96 -5.12 4.08 -2.17
CA ARG A 96 -4.21 3.87 -1.04
C ARG A 96 -4.21 5.10 -0.14
N VAL A 97 -4.61 4.90 1.12
CA VAL A 97 -4.91 5.98 2.07
C VAL A 97 -3.97 5.95 3.25
N GLY A 98 -3.32 7.08 3.51
CA GLY A 98 -2.47 7.27 4.69
C GLY A 98 -1.27 8.19 4.42
N ILE A 99 -1.25 9.36 5.06
CA ILE A 99 -0.14 10.30 5.01
C ILE A 99 0.37 10.56 6.43
N GLY A 100 1.66 10.29 6.66
CA GLY A 100 2.32 10.54 7.92
C GLY A 100 2.13 9.47 9.00
N GLY A 101 1.38 8.38 8.73
CA GLY A 101 1.08 7.31 9.69
C GLY A 101 2.15 6.24 9.82
N GLY A 102 3.06 6.12 8.87
CA GLY A 102 4.09 5.08 8.84
C GLY A 102 5.07 5.17 10.01
N SER A 103 5.55 4.02 10.49
CA SER A 103 6.45 3.93 11.66
C SER A 103 7.80 4.64 11.45
N LEU A 104 8.25 4.75 10.21
CA LEU A 104 9.48 5.44 9.81
C LEU A 104 9.20 6.76 9.09
N CYS A 105 7.93 7.16 9.00
CA CYS A 105 7.54 8.37 8.32
C CYS A 105 7.84 9.60 9.19
N THR A 106 8.60 10.53 8.63
CA THR A 106 8.92 11.82 9.26
C THR A 106 8.17 12.99 8.63
N THR A 107 7.24 12.73 7.70
CA THR A 107 6.46 13.76 6.99
C THR A 107 5.82 14.74 7.97
N ARG A 108 5.16 14.27 9.03
CA ARG A 108 4.53 15.12 10.03
C ARG A 108 5.53 16.05 10.74
N ILE A 109 6.75 15.56 11.00
CA ILE A 109 7.80 16.33 11.67
C ILE A 109 8.45 17.32 10.70
N LYS A 110 8.67 16.89 9.45
CA LYS A 110 9.38 17.68 8.44
C LYS A 110 8.51 18.75 7.78
N THR A 111 7.24 18.46 7.58
CA THR A 111 6.33 19.31 6.78
C THR A 111 5.14 19.84 7.58
N GLY A 112 4.86 19.26 8.75
CA GLY A 112 3.66 19.54 9.53
C GLY A 112 2.38 18.91 8.97
N PHE A 113 2.45 18.22 7.80
CA PHE A 113 1.29 17.59 7.18
C PHE A 113 1.13 16.13 7.61
N GLY A 114 -0.13 15.71 7.65
CA GLY A 114 -0.55 14.34 7.93
C GLY A 114 -1.94 14.32 8.56
N VAL A 115 -2.68 13.25 8.31
CA VAL A 115 -4.02 13.06 8.88
C VAL A 115 -4.02 11.73 9.65
N PRO A 116 -4.72 11.61 10.80
CA PRO A 116 -4.92 10.33 11.46
C PRO A 116 -5.61 9.34 10.49
N ASN A 117 -5.05 8.13 10.36
CA ASN A 117 -5.49 7.19 9.32
C ASN A 117 -6.99 6.87 9.40
N VAL A 118 -7.53 6.59 10.58
CA VAL A 118 -8.96 6.28 10.74
C VAL A 118 -9.83 7.45 10.25
N THR A 119 -9.46 8.68 10.55
CA THR A 119 -10.16 9.88 10.06
C THR A 119 -10.13 9.97 8.52
N SER A 120 -8.96 9.76 7.92
CA SER A 120 -8.82 9.75 6.45
C SER A 120 -9.67 8.66 5.81
N LEU A 121 -9.66 7.45 6.38
CA LEU A 121 -10.42 6.32 5.88
C LEU A 121 -11.93 6.56 5.96
N GLU A 122 -12.40 7.06 7.11
CA GLU A 122 -13.81 7.38 7.33
C GLU A 122 -14.31 8.47 6.36
N ASP A 123 -13.50 9.49 6.10
CA ASP A 123 -13.87 10.56 5.16
C ASP A 123 -13.84 10.07 3.70
N ILE A 124 -12.83 9.31 3.31
CA ILE A 124 -12.70 8.79 1.95
C ILE A 124 -13.76 7.72 1.66
N ALA A 125 -14.11 6.87 2.64
CA ALA A 125 -15.14 5.86 2.50
C ALA A 125 -16.55 6.44 2.18
N LYS A 126 -16.79 7.71 2.47
CA LYS A 126 -18.06 8.37 2.12
C LYS A 126 -18.24 8.58 0.62
N VAL A 127 -17.15 8.62 -0.15
CA VAL A 127 -17.16 8.90 -1.59
C VAL A 127 -16.58 7.77 -2.43
N ALA A 128 -15.81 6.88 -1.84
CA ALA A 128 -15.18 5.78 -2.55
C ALA A 128 -16.21 4.65 -2.81
N ASN A 129 -16.34 4.29 -4.07
CA ASN A 129 -17.08 3.11 -4.54
C ASN A 129 -16.14 2.00 -5.04
N VAL A 130 -14.87 2.09 -4.69
CA VAL A 130 -13.77 1.17 -5.03
C VAL A 130 -13.08 0.71 -3.75
N PRO A 131 -12.25 -0.37 -3.80
CA PRO A 131 -11.46 -0.80 -2.65
C PRO A 131 -10.56 0.31 -2.09
N ILE A 132 -10.46 0.35 -0.76
CA ILE A 132 -9.58 1.26 -0.03
C ILE A 132 -8.50 0.45 0.71
N MET A 133 -7.24 0.82 0.51
CA MET A 133 -6.09 0.24 1.20
C MET A 133 -5.56 1.21 2.26
N ALA A 134 -5.59 0.85 3.54
CA ALA A 134 -4.94 1.64 4.59
C ALA A 134 -3.43 1.43 4.58
N ASP A 135 -2.69 2.50 4.59
CA ASP A 135 -1.24 2.47 4.64
C ASP A 135 -0.68 3.17 5.88
N GLY A 136 0.17 2.42 6.60
CA GLY A 136 0.92 2.89 7.74
C GLY A 136 0.14 2.98 9.06
N GLY A 137 0.85 2.78 10.17
CA GLY A 137 0.31 2.93 11.52
C GLY A 137 -0.50 1.77 12.07
N LEU A 138 -0.81 0.76 11.28
CA LEU A 138 -1.49 -0.46 11.72
C LEU A 138 -0.48 -1.43 12.34
N ARG A 139 -0.53 -1.63 13.65
CA ARG A 139 0.48 -2.39 14.41
C ARG A 139 -0.07 -3.60 15.12
N THR A 140 -1.37 -3.63 15.35
CA THR A 140 -2.07 -4.65 16.10
C THR A 140 -3.33 -5.11 15.36
N SER A 141 -3.87 -6.27 15.72
CA SER A 141 -5.17 -6.73 15.22
C SER A 141 -6.29 -5.72 15.51
N GLY A 142 -6.25 -5.04 16.65
CA GLY A 142 -7.20 -3.98 16.98
C GLY A 142 -7.12 -2.76 16.05
N ASP A 143 -5.92 -2.41 15.56
CA ASP A 143 -5.76 -1.34 14.57
C ASP A 143 -6.31 -1.79 13.21
N ILE A 144 -6.04 -3.05 12.82
CA ILE A 144 -6.58 -3.66 11.60
C ILE A 144 -8.12 -3.71 11.67
N SER A 145 -8.68 -4.15 12.79
CA SER A 145 -10.14 -4.21 12.98
C SER A 145 -10.80 -2.84 12.84
N LYS A 146 -10.18 -1.78 13.39
CA LYS A 146 -10.67 -0.41 13.21
C LYS A 146 -10.57 0.05 11.75
N ALA A 147 -9.46 -0.28 11.08
CA ALA A 147 -9.29 0.05 9.67
C ALA A 147 -10.29 -0.70 8.78
N LEU A 148 -10.53 -2.00 9.03
CA LEU A 148 -11.55 -2.79 8.33
C LEU A 148 -12.97 -2.29 8.60
N ALA A 149 -13.29 -1.85 9.82
CA ALA A 149 -14.58 -1.24 10.14
C ALA A 149 -14.85 0.04 9.34
N VAL A 150 -13.82 0.67 8.80
CA VAL A 150 -13.87 1.85 7.91
C VAL A 150 -13.25 1.60 6.52
N GLY A 151 -12.75 0.39 6.23
CA GLY A 151 -12.48 -0.21 4.90
C GLY A 151 -11.04 -0.37 4.35
N THR A 152 -10.16 -1.36 4.75
CA THR A 152 -8.76 -1.46 4.22
C THR A 152 -7.90 -2.74 4.33
N ASP A 153 -6.63 -2.82 3.72
CA ASP A 153 -5.63 -3.92 3.73
C ASP A 153 -4.09 -3.63 3.53
N GLU A 154 -3.09 -4.54 3.44
CA GLU A 154 -1.70 -4.55 3.95
C GLU A 154 -0.41 -4.96 3.13
N SER A 155 0.87 -4.89 3.63
CA SER A 155 2.16 -5.08 2.92
C SER A 155 3.47 -5.62 3.63
N PRO A 156 4.62 -6.00 2.95
CA PRO A 156 5.80 -6.76 3.41
C PRO A 156 7.24 -6.17 3.33
N GLY A 157 8.33 -6.87 3.76
CA GLY A 157 9.77 -6.50 3.68
C GLY A 157 10.83 -7.63 3.83
N LYS A 158 12.14 -7.41 3.47
CA LYS A 158 13.23 -8.40 3.35
C LYS A 158 14.06 -8.68 4.64
N ILE A 159 14.58 -9.91 4.83
CA ILE A 159 15.32 -10.38 6.02
C ILE A 159 16.85 -10.21 5.91
N LEU A 160 17.54 -9.92 7.02
CA LEU A 160 18.98 -9.80 7.17
C LEU A 160 19.48 -10.68 8.34
N GLU A 161 20.58 -11.38 8.13
CA GLU A 161 21.28 -12.15 9.18
C GLU A 161 22.37 -11.30 9.83
N THR A 162 22.41 -11.25 11.16
CA THR A 162 23.39 -10.47 11.92
C THR A 162 23.93 -11.28 13.10
N PRO A 163 25.10 -10.92 13.68
CA PRO A 163 25.62 -11.58 14.87
C PRO A 163 24.69 -11.52 16.09
N LYS A 164 23.70 -10.65 16.09
CA LYS A 164 22.69 -10.50 17.16
C LYS A 164 21.37 -11.24 16.83
N GLY A 165 21.29 -11.99 15.72
CA GLY A 165 20.13 -12.73 15.26
C GLY A 165 19.60 -12.25 13.92
N LEU A 166 18.38 -12.70 13.58
CA LEU A 166 17.72 -12.33 12.33
C LEU A 166 17.00 -10.98 12.48
N TYR A 167 17.26 -10.11 11.52
CA TYR A 167 16.65 -8.77 11.41
C TYR A 167 16.04 -8.58 10.03
N LYS A 168 15.12 -7.63 9.91
CA LYS A 168 14.64 -7.14 8.62
C LYS A 168 15.13 -5.73 8.38
N ARG A 169 15.54 -5.45 7.14
CA ARG A 169 15.73 -4.09 6.67
C ARG A 169 14.35 -3.46 6.53
N TYR A 170 14.16 -2.32 7.17
CA TYR A 170 12.90 -1.61 7.18
C TYR A 170 13.17 -0.14 6.84
N ARG A 171 12.58 0.34 5.75
CA ARG A 171 12.78 1.71 5.25
C ARG A 171 11.50 2.31 4.72
N GLY A 172 11.32 3.62 4.92
CA GLY A 172 10.25 4.37 4.28
C GLY A 172 10.52 4.54 2.78
N SER A 173 9.48 4.56 1.96
CA SER A 173 9.58 4.81 0.52
C SER A 173 10.26 6.14 0.18
N ALA A 174 10.05 7.17 1.01
CA ALA A 174 10.70 8.48 0.89
C ALA A 174 12.02 8.60 1.68
N SER A 175 12.66 7.48 2.09
CA SER A 175 13.96 7.51 2.76
C SER A 175 15.09 7.86 1.80
N LEU A 176 16.18 8.41 2.33
CA LEU A 176 17.38 8.74 1.55
C LEU A 176 17.90 7.51 0.77
N GLU A 177 17.92 6.34 1.41
CA GLU A 177 18.37 5.09 0.79
C GLU A 177 17.52 4.71 -0.43
N THR A 178 16.20 4.90 -0.36
CA THR A 178 15.30 4.65 -1.49
C THR A 178 15.54 5.65 -2.62
N LYS A 179 15.68 6.94 -2.31
CA LYS A 179 15.95 7.99 -3.30
C LYS A 179 17.27 7.77 -4.03
N VAL A 180 18.33 7.44 -3.32
CA VAL A 180 19.64 7.13 -3.91
C VAL A 180 19.57 5.89 -4.81
N THR A 181 18.85 4.85 -4.39
CA THR A 181 18.67 3.62 -5.20
C THR A 181 17.96 3.89 -6.52
N HIS A 182 17.07 4.90 -6.56
CA HIS A 182 16.33 5.30 -7.77
C HIS A 182 16.97 6.51 -8.49
N GLY A 183 18.20 6.91 -8.16
CA GLY A 183 18.89 8.03 -8.81
C GLY A 183 18.27 9.40 -8.56
N GLN A 184 17.39 9.53 -7.56
CA GLN A 184 16.71 10.78 -7.23
C GLN A 184 17.61 11.71 -6.40
N GLN A 185 17.35 13.03 -6.48
CA GLN A 185 18.10 14.01 -5.67
C GLN A 185 17.81 13.85 -4.17
N GLU A 186 18.85 14.08 -3.35
CA GLU A 186 18.80 14.00 -1.87
C GLU A 186 18.01 15.13 -1.20
N ARG A 187 16.93 15.60 -1.82
CA ARG A 187 16.07 16.67 -1.30
C ARG A 187 14.81 16.09 -0.69
N ASN A 188 14.26 16.74 0.34
CA ASN A 188 13.00 16.38 1.00
C ASN A 188 12.93 14.91 1.42
N VAL A 189 13.91 14.45 2.20
CA VAL A 189 13.90 13.11 2.77
C VAL A 189 12.87 13.05 3.90
N GLU A 190 11.79 12.29 3.69
CA GLU A 190 10.65 12.16 4.61
C GLU A 190 10.48 10.76 5.18
N GLY A 191 11.49 9.93 5.07
CA GLY A 191 11.50 8.58 5.63
C GLY A 191 12.87 8.16 6.13
N GLU A 192 12.89 7.26 7.09
CA GLU A 192 14.10 6.69 7.67
C GLU A 192 14.31 5.24 7.23
N SER A 193 15.55 4.77 7.36
CA SER A 193 15.93 3.38 7.18
C SER A 193 16.49 2.82 8.49
N THR A 194 16.05 1.63 8.89
CA THR A 194 16.55 0.95 10.08
C THR A 194 16.51 -0.56 9.93
N THR A 195 16.98 -1.28 10.92
CA THR A 195 16.82 -2.73 11.01
C THR A 195 15.99 -3.07 12.24
N ILE A 196 15.06 -4.01 12.09
CA ILE A 196 14.21 -4.48 13.18
C ILE A 196 14.40 -5.99 13.37
N PRO A 197 14.22 -6.53 14.60
CA PRO A 197 14.27 -7.97 14.84
C PRO A 197 13.28 -8.72 13.96
N TYR A 198 13.74 -9.82 13.37
CA TYR A 198 12.87 -10.69 12.60
C TYR A 198 11.93 -11.49 13.54
N LYS A 199 10.63 -11.41 13.31
CA LYS A 199 9.58 -11.99 14.17
C LYS A 199 9.07 -13.36 13.69
N GLY A 200 9.72 -13.98 12.73
CA GLY A 200 9.31 -15.28 12.19
C GLY A 200 8.65 -15.20 10.81
N GLY A 201 8.10 -16.30 10.37
CA GLY A 201 7.43 -16.40 9.08
C GLY A 201 6.14 -15.59 9.02
N VAL A 202 5.88 -14.96 7.88
CA VAL A 202 4.70 -14.09 7.67
C VAL A 202 3.39 -14.81 7.99
N LYS A 203 3.23 -16.08 7.61
CA LYS A 203 2.04 -16.89 7.90
C LYS A 203 1.68 -16.91 9.40
N PHE A 204 2.70 -17.05 10.28
CA PHE A 204 2.47 -17.05 11.73
C PHE A 204 1.98 -15.69 12.23
N ILE A 205 2.59 -14.62 11.73
CA ILE A 205 2.19 -13.24 12.07
C ILE A 205 0.77 -12.93 11.58
N VAL A 206 0.48 -13.24 10.31
CA VAL A 206 -0.85 -13.00 9.71
C VAL A 206 -1.93 -13.81 10.44
N ASN A 207 -1.70 -15.08 10.73
CA ASN A 207 -2.68 -15.89 11.50
C ASN A 207 -2.98 -15.26 12.86
N GLY A 208 -1.95 -14.81 13.60
CA GLY A 208 -2.16 -14.14 14.89
C GLY A 208 -2.94 -12.84 14.79
N LEU A 209 -2.73 -12.08 13.72
CA LEU A 209 -3.51 -10.86 13.44
C LEU A 209 -4.97 -11.21 13.08
N LEU A 210 -5.17 -12.20 12.20
CA LEU A 210 -6.50 -12.67 11.79
C LEU A 210 -7.31 -13.20 12.98
N ASP A 211 -6.70 -13.95 13.90
CA ASP A 211 -7.38 -14.42 15.10
C ASP A 211 -7.85 -13.28 15.99
N GLY A 212 -7.08 -12.21 16.09
CA GLY A 212 -7.51 -10.98 16.78
C GLY A 212 -8.63 -10.24 16.05
N VAL A 213 -8.62 -10.21 14.72
CA VAL A 213 -9.70 -9.65 13.90
C VAL A 213 -10.98 -10.46 14.07
N LYS A 214 -10.92 -11.81 14.00
CA LYS A 214 -12.06 -12.69 14.26
C LYS A 214 -12.67 -12.44 15.64
N SER A 215 -11.84 -12.27 16.68
CA SER A 215 -12.31 -11.92 18.02
C SER A 215 -13.04 -10.56 18.03
N ALA A 216 -12.50 -9.57 17.32
CA ALA A 216 -13.15 -8.25 17.24
C ALA A 216 -14.53 -8.32 16.53
N LEU A 217 -14.63 -9.10 15.44
CA LEU A 217 -15.89 -9.34 14.74
C LEU A 217 -16.92 -10.03 15.66
N SER A 218 -16.50 -11.04 16.43
CA SER A 218 -17.35 -11.72 17.41
C SER A 218 -17.86 -10.74 18.47
N TYR A 219 -17.02 -9.84 18.99
CA TYR A 219 -17.47 -8.79 19.91
C TYR A 219 -18.42 -7.78 19.27
N ALA A 220 -18.31 -7.57 17.97
CA ALA A 220 -19.24 -6.71 17.21
C ALA A 220 -20.56 -7.40 16.84
N GLY A 221 -20.73 -8.69 17.18
CA GLY A 221 -21.96 -9.46 16.90
C GLY A 221 -22.01 -10.03 15.47
N ALA A 222 -20.88 -10.13 14.77
CA ALA A 222 -20.79 -10.84 13.49
C ALA A 222 -20.73 -12.37 13.76
N GLU A 223 -21.57 -13.14 13.04
CA GLU A 223 -21.60 -14.61 13.06
C GLU A 223 -20.72 -15.20 11.94
#